data_45ce6f0d21bd216becdf0a019a7ccbb3
#
_entry.id   45ce6f0d21bd216becdf0a019a7ccbb3
#
_cell.length_a   1.000
_cell.length_b   1.000
_cell.length_c   1.000
_cell.angle_alpha   90.00
_cell.angle_beta   90.00
_cell.angle_gamma   90.00
#
_symmetry.space_group_name_H-M   'P 1'
#
loop_
_entity.id
_entity.type
_entity.pdbx_description
1 polymer ?
#
loop_
_entity_poly.entity_id
_entity_poly.type
_entity_poly.pdbx_seq_one_letter_code
_entity_poly.pdbx_strand_id
1 'polypeptide(L)'
;MITLSNLEKSYATRAGETFVLRRINLTIAAGEFVTIMGPSGAGKSTLLAILGMLDHDWKGGYRLLDRDVEALKPKDRIELNKKHVGFVFQQYHLLDNLTVAENLDIPLSYRNVKGSERAAIVADTLDRFQMVGKKDLFPNQLSGGQQQLVGVARALIAKPRLLLADEPTGNLHSDQGREIMRLFKKLNGEGMTIIQVTHSEENATYGNRVVRLRDGWIVND
;
A
#
# COMPACT_ATOMS: atom_id res chain seq x y z
N MET A 1 -1.10 -14.72 -6.77
CA MET A 1 -0.14 -14.00 -5.92
C MET A 1 -0.62 -13.89 -4.48
N ILE A 2 -1.87 -13.53 -4.25
CA ILE A 2 -2.52 -13.47 -2.94
C ILE A 2 -3.72 -14.41 -2.94
N THR A 3 -3.91 -15.14 -1.83
CA THR A 3 -5.11 -15.95 -1.59
C THR A 3 -5.55 -15.74 -0.15
N LEU A 4 -6.79 -15.35 0.05
CA LEU A 4 -7.47 -15.28 1.34
C LEU A 4 -8.54 -16.36 1.39
N SER A 5 -8.60 -17.09 2.49
CA SER A 5 -9.56 -18.19 2.69
C SER A 5 -10.25 -18.01 4.03
N ASN A 6 -11.55 -17.67 3.99
CA ASN A 6 -12.37 -17.44 5.18
C ASN A 6 -11.70 -16.50 6.19
N LEU A 7 -11.05 -15.42 5.70
CA LEU A 7 -10.35 -14.48 6.56
C LEU A 7 -11.37 -13.64 7.35
N GLU A 8 -11.21 -13.60 8.66
CA GLU A 8 -12.05 -12.86 9.59
C GLU A 8 -11.20 -11.94 10.49
N LYS A 9 -11.73 -10.76 10.78
CA LYS A 9 -11.14 -9.83 11.75
C LYS A 9 -12.23 -9.29 12.65
N SER A 10 -11.98 -9.35 13.94
CA SER A 10 -12.86 -8.78 14.98
C SER A 10 -12.05 -8.01 16.01
N TYR A 11 -12.72 -7.14 16.72
CA TYR A 11 -12.19 -6.42 17.87
C TYR A 11 -13.06 -6.65 19.07
N ALA A 12 -12.43 -6.92 20.21
CA ALA A 12 -13.14 -7.00 21.48
C ALA A 12 -13.58 -5.59 21.90
N THR A 13 -14.86 -5.43 22.21
CA THR A 13 -15.45 -4.18 22.71
C THR A 13 -16.13 -4.43 24.05
N ARG A 14 -16.52 -3.38 24.77
CA ARG A 14 -17.29 -3.52 26.01
C ARG A 14 -18.65 -4.19 25.80
N ALA A 15 -19.21 -4.11 24.57
CA ALA A 15 -20.47 -4.69 24.20
C ALA A 15 -20.36 -6.11 23.61
N GLY A 16 -19.14 -6.67 23.54
CA GLY A 16 -18.87 -7.98 22.94
C GLY A 16 -17.86 -7.90 21.79
N GLU A 17 -17.86 -8.87 20.91
CA GLU A 17 -16.97 -8.95 19.76
C GLU A 17 -17.64 -8.26 18.54
N THR A 18 -16.91 -7.33 17.93
CA THR A 18 -17.35 -6.62 16.71
C THR A 18 -16.55 -7.09 15.51
N PHE A 19 -17.20 -7.73 14.56
CA PHE A 19 -16.58 -8.20 13.32
C PHE A 19 -16.44 -7.06 12.33
N VAL A 20 -15.21 -6.83 11.84
CA VAL A 20 -14.87 -5.85 10.81
C VAL A 20 -14.69 -6.51 9.45
N LEU A 21 -14.17 -7.74 9.42
CA LEU A 21 -14.09 -8.58 8.21
C LEU A 21 -14.72 -9.94 8.51
N ARG A 22 -15.50 -10.46 7.57
CA ARG A 22 -16.31 -11.66 7.74
C ARG A 22 -16.11 -12.62 6.57
N ARG A 23 -15.42 -13.73 6.80
CA ARG A 23 -15.21 -14.82 5.84
C ARG A 23 -14.78 -14.33 4.46
N ILE A 24 -13.80 -13.42 4.42
CA ILE A 24 -13.26 -12.91 3.16
C ILE A 24 -12.59 -14.03 2.40
N ASN A 25 -13.07 -14.29 1.19
CA ASN A 25 -12.46 -15.18 0.21
C ASN A 25 -12.07 -14.33 -1.00
N LEU A 26 -10.77 -14.22 -1.29
CA LEU A 26 -10.26 -13.35 -2.35
C LEU A 26 -8.97 -13.92 -2.91
N THR A 27 -8.90 -14.04 -4.23
CA THR A 27 -7.67 -14.38 -4.95
C THR A 27 -7.27 -13.23 -5.85
N ILE A 28 -5.99 -12.85 -5.81
CA ILE A 28 -5.41 -11.79 -6.64
C ILE A 28 -4.20 -12.37 -7.36
N ALA A 29 -4.20 -12.29 -8.69
CA ALA A 29 -3.11 -12.75 -9.53
C ALA A 29 -1.90 -11.79 -9.50
N ALA A 30 -0.73 -12.27 -9.90
CA ALA A 30 0.42 -11.40 -10.12
C ALA A 30 0.14 -10.47 -11.31
N GLY A 31 0.53 -9.19 -11.19
CA GLY A 31 0.29 -8.17 -12.22
C GLY A 31 -1.16 -7.67 -12.28
N GLU A 32 -2.04 -8.09 -11.39
CA GLU A 32 -3.41 -7.60 -11.35
C GLU A 32 -3.48 -6.23 -10.63
N PHE A 33 -4.32 -5.33 -11.13
CA PHE A 33 -4.66 -4.08 -10.44
C PHE A 33 -6.10 -4.18 -9.92
N VAL A 34 -6.23 -4.43 -8.62
CA VAL A 34 -7.52 -4.58 -7.94
C VAL A 34 -7.87 -3.32 -7.18
N THR A 35 -9.09 -2.86 -7.34
CA THR A 35 -9.67 -1.79 -6.52
C THR A 35 -10.67 -2.37 -5.54
N ILE A 36 -10.47 -2.10 -4.25
CA ILE A 36 -11.41 -2.45 -3.18
C ILE A 36 -12.26 -1.21 -2.89
N MET A 37 -13.55 -1.30 -3.14
CA MET A 37 -14.52 -0.23 -2.92
C MET A 37 -15.51 -0.57 -1.81
N GLY A 38 -16.16 0.44 -1.27
CA GLY A 38 -17.21 0.28 -0.28
C GLY A 38 -17.38 1.53 0.60
N PRO A 39 -18.46 1.62 1.38
CA PRO A 39 -18.72 2.75 2.26
C PRO A 39 -17.64 2.89 3.35
N SER A 40 -17.64 4.05 4.03
CA SER A 40 -16.79 4.22 5.21
C SER A 40 -17.15 3.18 6.28
N GLY A 41 -16.16 2.64 6.96
CA GLY A 41 -16.35 1.59 7.97
C GLY A 41 -16.57 0.17 7.42
N ALA A 42 -16.58 -0.04 6.10
CA ALA A 42 -16.78 -1.38 5.52
C ALA A 42 -15.64 -2.38 5.79
N GLY A 43 -14.50 -1.94 6.35
CA GLY A 43 -13.34 -2.80 6.64
C GLY A 43 -12.21 -2.72 5.61
N LYS A 44 -12.28 -1.79 4.65
CA LYS A 44 -11.31 -1.67 3.54
C LYS A 44 -9.86 -1.47 4.02
N SER A 45 -9.60 -0.46 4.85
CA SER A 45 -8.26 -0.18 5.38
C SER A 45 -7.77 -1.30 6.31
N THR A 46 -8.68 -1.96 7.04
CA THR A 46 -8.35 -3.14 7.84
C THR A 46 -7.89 -4.31 6.96
N LEU A 47 -8.61 -4.57 5.85
CA LEU A 47 -8.20 -5.59 4.89
C LEU A 47 -6.83 -5.25 4.28
N LEU A 48 -6.62 -3.98 3.93
CA LEU A 48 -5.34 -3.53 3.38
C LEU A 48 -4.19 -3.66 4.41
N ALA A 49 -4.45 -3.35 5.68
CA ALA A 49 -3.48 -3.52 6.77
C ALA A 49 -3.08 -4.99 6.98
N ILE A 50 -4.04 -5.92 6.90
CA ILE A 50 -3.77 -7.36 6.96
C ILE A 50 -2.96 -7.81 5.74
N LEU A 51 -3.34 -7.40 4.52
CA LEU A 51 -2.61 -7.70 3.30
C LEU A 51 -1.16 -7.17 3.34
N GLY A 52 -0.96 -6.03 3.99
CA GLY A 52 0.35 -5.44 4.26
C GLY A 52 1.08 -6.05 5.46
N MET A 53 0.48 -7.02 6.15
CA MET A 53 1.05 -7.59 7.39
C MET A 53 1.34 -6.53 8.47
N LEU A 54 0.58 -5.42 8.48
CA LEU A 54 0.63 -4.38 9.52
C LEU A 54 -0.30 -4.73 10.69
N ASP A 55 -1.37 -5.47 10.44
CA ASP A 55 -2.21 -6.10 11.45
C ASP A 55 -1.91 -7.61 11.47
N HIS A 56 -1.86 -8.22 12.65
CA HIS A 56 -1.43 -9.61 12.85
C HIS A 56 -2.49 -10.50 13.49
N ASP A 57 -3.60 -9.93 13.92
CA ASP A 57 -4.65 -10.61 14.65
C ASP A 57 -5.87 -10.83 13.76
N TRP A 58 -5.86 -11.92 13.00
CA TRP A 58 -6.99 -12.38 12.17
C TRP A 58 -7.14 -13.89 12.28
N LYS A 59 -8.30 -14.40 11.88
CA LYS A 59 -8.58 -15.84 11.70
C LYS A 59 -8.70 -16.17 10.22
N GLY A 60 -8.50 -17.42 9.86
CA GLY A 60 -8.55 -17.88 8.46
C GLY A 60 -7.19 -17.84 7.77
N GLY A 61 -7.17 -18.24 6.49
CA GLY A 61 -5.93 -18.39 5.72
C GLY A 61 -5.55 -17.12 4.97
N TYR A 62 -4.27 -16.79 4.98
CA TYR A 62 -3.66 -15.76 4.14
C TYR A 62 -2.37 -16.27 3.52
N ARG A 63 -2.35 -16.41 2.20
CA ARG A 63 -1.18 -16.80 1.43
C ARG A 63 -0.69 -15.63 0.56
N LEU A 64 0.61 -15.30 0.68
CA LEU A 64 1.30 -14.32 -0.15
C LEU A 64 2.45 -15.01 -0.88
N LEU A 65 2.44 -14.95 -2.21
CA LEU A 65 3.34 -15.77 -3.05
C LEU A 65 3.16 -17.26 -2.70
N ASP A 66 4.23 -17.91 -2.26
CA ASP A 66 4.23 -19.32 -1.87
C ASP A 66 4.32 -19.52 -0.34
N ARG A 67 3.98 -18.48 0.44
CA ARG A 67 4.09 -18.48 1.91
C ARG A 67 2.73 -18.37 2.56
N ASP A 68 2.42 -19.24 3.49
CA ASP A 68 1.26 -19.17 4.36
C ASP A 68 1.59 -18.20 5.51
N VAL A 69 1.04 -16.97 5.42
CA VAL A 69 1.42 -15.83 6.28
C VAL A 69 1.00 -16.05 7.73
N GLU A 70 -0.14 -16.70 7.94
CA GLU A 70 -0.63 -17.05 9.28
C GLU A 70 0.32 -17.99 10.05
N ALA A 71 1.03 -18.86 9.34
CA ALA A 71 2.00 -19.78 9.93
C ALA A 71 3.37 -19.15 10.22
N LEU A 72 3.63 -17.95 9.70
CA LEU A 72 4.93 -17.29 9.86
C LEU A 72 5.10 -16.70 11.28
N LYS A 73 6.33 -16.79 11.79
CA LYS A 73 6.72 -16.05 13.00
C LYS A 73 6.72 -14.54 12.73
N PRO A 74 6.55 -13.69 13.75
CA PRO A 74 6.54 -12.24 13.57
C PRO A 74 7.75 -11.69 12.79
N LYS A 75 8.94 -12.17 13.07
CA LYS A 75 10.17 -11.78 12.36
C LYS A 75 10.12 -12.10 10.88
N ASP A 76 9.60 -13.28 10.52
CA ASP A 76 9.52 -13.73 9.12
C ASP A 76 8.46 -12.95 8.34
N ARG A 77 7.36 -12.54 9.00
CA ARG A 77 6.34 -11.64 8.42
C ARG A 77 6.93 -10.27 8.11
N ILE A 78 7.71 -9.69 9.04
CA ILE A 78 8.40 -8.42 8.84
C ILE A 78 9.35 -8.50 7.63
N GLU A 79 10.13 -9.58 7.52
CA GLU A 79 11.04 -9.75 6.38
C GLU A 79 10.28 -9.94 5.06
N LEU A 80 9.16 -10.67 5.07
CA LEU A 80 8.29 -10.85 3.90
C LEU A 80 7.68 -9.50 3.46
N ASN A 81 7.17 -8.70 4.41
CA ASN A 81 6.66 -7.35 4.16
C ASN A 81 7.76 -6.47 3.55
N LYS A 82 8.89 -6.30 4.24
CA LYS A 82 10.01 -5.48 3.78
C LYS A 82 10.44 -5.82 2.35
N LYS A 83 10.45 -7.11 2.00
CA LYS A 83 10.94 -7.57 0.71
C LYS A 83 9.94 -7.36 -0.43
N HIS A 84 8.65 -7.50 -0.16
CA HIS A 84 7.66 -7.67 -1.22
C HIS A 84 6.56 -6.62 -1.23
N VAL A 85 6.36 -5.85 -0.16
CA VAL A 85 5.24 -4.92 -0.03
C VAL A 85 5.74 -3.48 0.01
N GLY A 86 5.12 -2.62 -0.80
CA GLY A 86 5.17 -1.16 -0.68
C GLY A 86 3.82 -0.65 -0.22
N PHE A 87 3.78 0.35 0.63
CA PHE A 87 2.53 0.92 1.13
C PHE A 87 2.46 2.42 0.87
N VAL A 88 1.37 2.87 0.25
CA VAL A 88 1.04 4.28 0.01
C VAL A 88 -0.18 4.63 0.85
N PHE A 89 -0.03 5.63 1.72
CA PHE A 89 -1.06 6.08 2.65
C PHE A 89 -1.73 7.36 2.17
N GLN A 90 -2.97 7.58 2.57
CA GLN A 90 -3.71 8.81 2.32
C GLN A 90 -3.04 10.04 2.94
N GLN A 91 -2.49 9.92 4.15
CA GLN A 91 -1.81 11.00 4.89
C GLN A 91 -0.30 11.03 4.68
N TYR A 92 0.20 10.54 3.54
CA TYR A 92 1.60 10.50 3.14
C TYR A 92 2.55 9.78 4.11
N HIS A 93 2.38 9.94 5.42
CA HIS A 93 3.20 9.39 6.51
C HIS A 93 4.71 9.62 6.28
N LEU A 94 5.08 10.80 5.79
CA LEU A 94 6.48 11.23 5.73
C LEU A 94 6.95 11.59 7.15
N LEU A 95 8.23 11.39 7.41
CA LEU A 95 8.84 11.85 8.65
C LEU A 95 9.23 13.32 8.49
N ASP A 96 8.57 14.21 9.24
CA ASP A 96 8.66 15.66 9.09
C ASP A 96 10.04 16.23 9.44
N ASN A 97 10.81 15.50 10.25
CA ASN A 97 12.17 15.84 10.66
C ASN A 97 13.25 15.29 9.73
N LEU A 98 12.87 14.65 8.64
CA LEU A 98 13.76 14.13 7.60
C LEU A 98 13.48 14.82 6.26
N THR A 99 14.53 15.07 5.50
CA THR A 99 14.45 15.57 4.13
C THR A 99 13.79 14.57 3.19
N VAL A 100 13.46 14.98 1.97
CA VAL A 100 12.95 14.09 0.91
C VAL A 100 13.91 12.92 0.67
N ALA A 101 15.21 13.19 0.51
CA ALA A 101 16.22 12.16 0.29
C ALA A 101 16.29 11.16 1.46
N GLU A 102 16.25 11.65 2.70
CA GLU A 102 16.27 10.81 3.90
C GLU A 102 15.00 9.98 4.05
N ASN A 103 13.81 10.54 3.73
CA ASN A 103 12.56 9.78 3.68
C ASN A 103 12.64 8.62 2.67
N LEU A 104 13.29 8.84 1.51
CA LEU A 104 13.51 7.80 0.51
C LEU A 104 14.54 6.75 0.96
N ASP A 105 15.53 7.12 1.76
CA ASP A 105 16.55 6.20 2.27
C ASP A 105 16.01 5.19 3.31
N ILE A 106 14.95 5.54 4.05
CA ILE A 106 14.39 4.71 5.12
C ILE A 106 14.18 3.24 4.71
N PRO A 107 13.45 2.91 3.62
CA PRO A 107 13.22 1.52 3.25
C PRO A 107 14.48 0.75 2.90
N LEU A 108 15.52 1.44 2.46
CA LEU A 108 16.82 0.86 2.10
C LEU A 108 17.68 0.60 3.33
N SER A 109 17.62 1.48 4.35
CA SER A 109 18.39 1.37 5.58
C SER A 109 18.10 0.09 6.36
N TYR A 110 16.87 -0.45 6.27
CA TYR A 110 16.44 -1.70 6.91
C TYR A 110 16.81 -2.97 6.12
N ARG A 111 17.47 -2.85 4.97
CA ARG A 111 17.70 -3.97 4.02
C ARG A 111 19.18 -4.35 3.87
N ASN A 112 20.04 -3.94 4.76
CA ASN A 112 21.48 -4.20 4.72
C ASN A 112 22.17 -3.71 3.42
N VAL A 113 21.63 -2.69 2.75
CA VAL A 113 22.24 -2.06 1.58
C VAL A 113 23.35 -1.11 2.05
N LYS A 114 24.53 -1.15 1.43
CA LYS A 114 25.66 -0.26 1.76
C LYS A 114 25.28 1.21 1.55
N GLY A 115 25.79 2.12 2.39
CA GLY A 115 25.46 3.54 2.34
C GLY A 115 25.70 4.20 0.97
N SER A 116 26.82 3.87 0.31
CA SER A 116 27.13 4.38 -1.05
C SER A 116 26.12 3.88 -2.10
N GLU A 117 25.68 2.63 -1.99
CA GLU A 117 24.66 2.06 -2.89
C GLU A 117 23.29 2.68 -2.63
N ARG A 118 22.92 2.90 -1.34
CA ARG A 118 21.67 3.58 -0.98
C ARG A 118 21.61 4.99 -1.57
N ALA A 119 22.70 5.76 -1.45
CA ALA A 119 22.77 7.11 -2.02
C ALA A 119 22.55 7.11 -3.54
N ALA A 120 23.09 6.14 -4.27
CA ALA A 120 22.89 5.99 -5.70
C ALA A 120 21.43 5.64 -6.03
N ILE A 121 20.81 4.70 -5.30
CA ILE A 121 19.39 4.32 -5.48
C ILE A 121 18.46 5.50 -5.18
N VAL A 122 18.75 6.28 -4.13
CA VAL A 122 17.98 7.49 -3.79
C VAL A 122 18.09 8.53 -4.90
N ALA A 123 19.29 8.78 -5.43
CA ALA A 123 19.51 9.73 -6.52
C ALA A 123 18.75 9.31 -7.80
N ASP A 124 18.84 8.06 -8.19
CA ASP A 124 18.09 7.49 -9.34
C ASP A 124 16.56 7.60 -9.14
N THR A 125 16.09 7.34 -7.92
CA THR A 125 14.67 7.49 -7.59
C THR A 125 14.23 8.95 -7.68
N LEU A 126 15.00 9.89 -7.14
CA LEU A 126 14.72 11.33 -7.23
C LEU A 126 14.63 11.79 -8.68
N ASP A 127 15.52 11.32 -9.54
CA ASP A 127 15.51 11.63 -10.97
C ASP A 127 14.26 11.07 -11.65
N ARG A 128 13.97 9.77 -11.45
CA ARG A 128 12.78 9.09 -11.99
C ARG A 128 11.47 9.81 -11.63
N PHE A 129 11.38 10.37 -10.43
CA PHE A 129 10.21 11.08 -9.93
C PHE A 129 10.30 12.61 -10.12
N GLN A 130 11.32 13.11 -10.82
CA GLN A 130 11.55 14.54 -11.09
C GLN A 130 11.62 15.39 -9.81
N MET A 131 12.24 14.85 -8.77
CA MET A 131 12.35 15.49 -7.47
C MET A 131 13.78 15.85 -7.05
N VAL A 132 14.75 15.79 -7.97
CA VAL A 132 16.19 16.09 -7.69
C VAL A 132 16.35 17.46 -7.02
N GLY A 133 15.68 18.51 -7.54
CA GLY A 133 15.74 19.88 -6.98
C GLY A 133 15.06 20.04 -5.62
N LYS A 134 14.43 18.98 -5.08
CA LYS A 134 13.71 19.00 -3.81
C LYS A 134 14.31 18.06 -2.76
N LYS A 135 15.43 17.42 -3.07
CA LYS A 135 16.03 16.36 -2.26
C LYS A 135 16.31 16.76 -0.81
N ASP A 136 16.70 18.05 -0.61
CA ASP A 136 17.08 18.61 0.69
C ASP A 136 15.91 19.33 1.39
N LEU A 137 14.71 19.38 0.79
CA LEU A 137 13.52 19.95 1.39
C LEU A 137 12.89 19.00 2.40
N PHE A 138 12.24 19.56 3.42
CA PHE A 138 11.43 18.83 4.39
C PHE A 138 9.98 18.73 3.92
N PRO A 139 9.20 17.74 4.40
CA PRO A 139 7.80 17.55 4.00
C PRO A 139 6.93 18.80 4.07
N ASN A 140 7.08 19.62 5.11
CA ASN A 140 6.32 20.86 5.30
C ASN A 140 6.62 21.97 4.26
N GLN A 141 7.68 21.81 3.47
CA GLN A 141 8.07 22.72 2.37
C GLN A 141 7.51 22.26 1.01
N LEU A 142 6.77 21.14 0.98
CA LEU A 142 6.22 20.53 -0.22
C LEU A 142 4.70 20.74 -0.30
N SER A 143 4.16 20.86 -1.52
CA SER A 143 2.71 20.76 -1.72
C SER A 143 2.21 19.33 -1.41
N GLY A 144 0.91 19.16 -1.15
CA GLY A 144 0.31 17.86 -0.88
C GLY A 144 0.59 16.82 -1.98
N GLY A 145 0.49 17.23 -3.26
CA GLY A 145 0.83 16.34 -4.38
C GLY A 145 2.30 15.93 -4.41
N GLN A 146 3.21 16.83 -4.03
CA GLN A 146 4.64 16.52 -3.93
C GLN A 146 4.92 15.57 -2.76
N GLN A 147 4.27 15.79 -1.61
CA GLN A 147 4.37 14.87 -0.46
C GLN A 147 3.86 13.47 -0.82
N GLN A 148 2.74 13.37 -1.53
CA GLN A 148 2.21 12.09 -2.01
C GLN A 148 3.18 11.42 -2.98
N LEU A 149 3.79 12.18 -3.88
CA LEU A 149 4.77 11.65 -4.82
C LEU A 149 6.00 11.10 -4.11
N VAL A 150 6.49 11.77 -3.05
CA VAL A 150 7.55 11.24 -2.16
C VAL A 150 7.10 9.95 -1.48
N GLY A 151 5.85 9.91 -0.97
CA GLY A 151 5.27 8.71 -0.37
C GLY A 151 5.22 7.51 -1.32
N VAL A 152 4.81 7.76 -2.58
CA VAL A 152 4.81 6.75 -3.64
C VAL A 152 6.24 6.32 -3.98
N ALA A 153 7.16 7.27 -4.17
CA ALA A 153 8.57 6.98 -4.45
C ALA A 153 9.20 6.14 -3.34
N ARG A 154 8.93 6.49 -2.07
CA ARG A 154 9.38 5.73 -0.89
C ARG A 154 8.82 4.30 -0.87
N ALA A 155 7.56 4.11 -1.24
CA ALA A 155 6.97 2.78 -1.32
C ALA A 155 7.62 1.91 -2.42
N LEU A 156 8.08 2.54 -3.50
CA LEU A 156 8.61 1.86 -4.70
C LEU A 156 10.13 1.68 -4.71
N ILE A 157 10.88 2.47 -3.94
CA ILE A 157 12.36 2.50 -4.00
C ILE A 157 12.98 1.14 -3.73
N ALA A 158 12.30 0.33 -2.94
CA ALA A 158 12.74 -1.02 -2.60
C ALA A 158 12.28 -2.08 -3.60
N LYS A 159 11.70 -1.69 -4.75
CA LYS A 159 11.22 -2.55 -5.83
C LYS A 159 10.27 -3.67 -5.32
N PRO A 160 9.18 -3.33 -4.62
CA PRO A 160 8.23 -4.32 -4.12
C PRO A 160 7.54 -5.05 -5.27
N ARG A 161 6.97 -6.24 -5.01
CA ARG A 161 6.12 -6.97 -5.95
C ARG A 161 4.64 -6.60 -5.82
N LEU A 162 4.26 -6.06 -4.66
CA LEU A 162 2.91 -5.66 -4.31
C LEU A 162 2.91 -4.21 -3.83
N LEU A 163 2.10 -3.37 -4.44
CA LEU A 163 1.80 -2.02 -3.97
C LEU A 163 0.41 -2.01 -3.35
N LEU A 164 0.32 -1.61 -2.09
CA LEU A 164 -0.92 -1.38 -1.37
C LEU A 164 -1.12 0.14 -1.27
N ALA A 165 -2.31 0.62 -1.61
CA ALA A 165 -2.61 2.06 -1.59
C ALA A 165 -3.95 2.32 -0.89
N ASP A 166 -3.92 3.03 0.23
CA ASP A 166 -5.10 3.44 0.98
C ASP A 166 -5.46 4.88 0.63
N GLU A 167 -6.55 5.06 -0.12
CA GLU A 167 -7.06 6.36 -0.60
C GLU A 167 -5.94 7.27 -1.18
N PRO A 168 -5.15 6.79 -2.16
CA PRO A 168 -3.89 7.42 -2.56
C PRO A 168 -4.03 8.83 -3.13
N THR A 169 -5.25 9.27 -3.40
CA THR A 169 -5.56 10.59 -3.97
C THR A 169 -6.51 11.42 -3.11
N GLY A 170 -6.91 10.90 -1.94
CA GLY A 170 -7.98 11.48 -1.12
C GLY A 170 -7.69 12.91 -0.61
N ASN A 171 -6.42 13.29 -0.51
CA ASN A 171 -6.00 14.63 -0.05
C ASN A 171 -5.41 15.49 -1.20
N LEU A 172 -5.64 15.13 -2.46
CA LEU A 172 -5.07 15.79 -3.62
C LEU A 172 -6.12 16.54 -4.43
N HIS A 173 -5.70 17.62 -5.08
CA HIS A 173 -6.49 18.22 -6.16
C HIS A 173 -6.63 17.22 -7.32
N SER A 174 -7.74 17.30 -8.06
CA SER A 174 -8.11 16.35 -9.11
C SER A 174 -6.99 16.08 -10.14
N ASP A 175 -6.26 17.13 -10.57
CA ASP A 175 -5.17 16.97 -11.54
C ASP A 175 -4.01 16.15 -10.98
N GLN A 176 -3.60 16.45 -9.74
CA GLN A 176 -2.55 15.70 -9.05
C GLN A 176 -2.97 14.26 -8.77
N GLY A 177 -4.24 14.05 -8.41
CA GLY A 177 -4.81 12.72 -8.23
C GLY A 177 -4.71 11.90 -9.53
N ARG A 178 -5.09 12.49 -10.66
CA ARG A 178 -4.97 11.84 -11.98
C ARG A 178 -3.53 11.48 -12.34
N GLU A 179 -2.55 12.31 -11.99
CA GLU A 179 -1.13 12.00 -12.20
C GLU A 179 -0.67 10.77 -11.41
N ILE A 180 -1.05 10.67 -10.14
CA ILE A 180 -0.76 9.48 -9.31
C ILE A 180 -1.44 8.23 -9.90
N MET A 181 -2.70 8.33 -10.32
CA MET A 181 -3.41 7.18 -10.90
C MET A 181 -2.82 6.74 -12.24
N ARG A 182 -2.38 7.68 -13.09
CA ARG A 182 -1.65 7.36 -14.34
C ARG A 182 -0.32 6.67 -14.03
N LEU A 183 0.41 7.12 -13.00
CA LEU A 183 1.62 6.46 -12.55
C LEU A 183 1.34 5.02 -12.09
N PHE A 184 0.29 4.78 -11.30
CA PHE A 184 -0.11 3.43 -10.90
C PHE A 184 -0.46 2.56 -12.12
N LYS A 185 -1.20 3.09 -13.08
CA LYS A 185 -1.53 2.36 -14.32
C LYS A 185 -0.28 1.99 -15.11
N LYS A 186 0.69 2.90 -15.21
CA LYS A 186 1.99 2.63 -15.85
C LYS A 186 2.75 1.51 -15.12
N LEU A 187 2.87 1.60 -13.79
CA LEU A 187 3.55 0.59 -12.97
C LEU A 187 2.88 -0.79 -13.10
N ASN A 188 1.55 -0.83 -13.13
CA ASN A 188 0.81 -2.06 -13.37
C ASN A 188 1.10 -2.64 -14.77
N GLY A 189 1.17 -1.80 -15.81
CA GLY A 189 1.59 -2.20 -17.15
C GLY A 189 3.03 -2.75 -17.21
N GLU A 190 3.88 -2.35 -16.28
CA GLU A 190 5.24 -2.89 -16.07
C GLU A 190 5.25 -4.21 -15.25
N GLY A 191 4.07 -4.75 -14.89
CA GLY A 191 3.92 -6.04 -14.20
C GLY A 191 3.75 -5.95 -12.68
N MET A 192 3.65 -4.75 -12.10
CA MET A 192 3.42 -4.59 -10.67
C MET A 192 1.99 -4.99 -10.28
N THR A 193 1.85 -5.76 -9.21
CA THR A 193 0.54 -6.02 -8.59
C THR A 193 0.16 -4.85 -7.73
N ILE A 194 -1.05 -4.30 -7.92
CA ILE A 194 -1.54 -3.13 -7.18
C ILE A 194 -2.89 -3.47 -6.55
N ILE A 195 -3.04 -3.14 -5.29
CA ILE A 195 -4.32 -3.15 -4.59
C ILE A 195 -4.54 -1.74 -4.04
N GLN A 196 -5.56 -1.06 -4.54
CA GLN A 196 -5.97 0.22 -3.97
C GLN A 196 -7.30 0.08 -3.24
N VAL A 197 -7.44 0.86 -2.20
CA VAL A 197 -8.72 1.14 -1.54
C VAL A 197 -9.14 2.54 -1.93
N THR A 198 -10.37 2.72 -2.38
CA THR A 198 -10.94 4.04 -2.65
C THR A 198 -12.45 4.03 -2.59
N HIS A 199 -13.06 5.20 -2.37
CA HIS A 199 -14.49 5.44 -2.53
C HIS A 199 -14.80 6.18 -3.85
N SER A 200 -13.78 6.56 -4.62
CA SER A 200 -13.92 7.26 -5.90
C SER A 200 -14.17 6.27 -7.04
N GLU A 201 -15.33 6.38 -7.70
CA GLU A 201 -15.64 5.60 -8.91
C GLU A 201 -14.67 5.93 -10.04
N GLU A 202 -14.22 7.20 -10.18
CA GLU A 202 -13.22 7.60 -11.17
C GLU A 202 -11.90 6.83 -10.95
N ASN A 203 -11.41 6.79 -9.72
CA ASN A 203 -10.17 6.06 -9.39
C ASN A 203 -10.32 4.55 -9.58
N ALA A 204 -11.52 4.01 -9.38
CA ALA A 204 -11.77 2.58 -9.59
C ALA A 204 -11.58 2.15 -11.04
N THR A 205 -11.80 3.03 -12.01
CA THR A 205 -11.65 2.72 -13.45
C THR A 205 -10.19 2.44 -13.87
N TYR A 206 -9.21 2.83 -13.06
CA TYR A 206 -7.81 2.52 -13.33
C TYR A 206 -7.45 1.06 -13.05
N GLY A 207 -8.18 0.39 -12.15
CA GLY A 207 -8.02 -1.03 -11.86
C GLY A 207 -8.59 -1.94 -12.97
N ASN A 208 -8.14 -3.19 -12.97
CA ASN A 208 -8.64 -4.22 -13.89
C ASN A 208 -9.90 -4.90 -13.31
N ARG A 209 -10.06 -4.88 -11.99
CA ARG A 209 -11.18 -5.49 -11.26
C ARG A 209 -11.54 -4.67 -10.05
N VAL A 210 -12.84 -4.54 -9.81
CA VAL A 210 -13.39 -3.94 -8.59
C VAL A 210 -13.90 -5.07 -7.67
N VAL A 211 -13.53 -4.98 -6.40
CA VAL A 211 -14.04 -5.83 -5.31
C VAL A 211 -14.83 -4.93 -4.38
N ARG A 212 -16.12 -5.20 -4.20
CA ARG A 212 -16.97 -4.40 -3.33
C ARG A 212 -17.02 -5.01 -1.93
N LEU A 213 -16.73 -4.19 -0.92
CA LEU A 213 -16.77 -4.57 0.49
C LEU A 213 -17.92 -3.81 1.18
N ARG A 214 -18.80 -4.54 1.84
CA ARG A 214 -19.92 -3.98 2.59
C ARG A 214 -20.10 -4.73 3.91
N ASP A 215 -20.13 -4.00 5.03
CA ASP A 215 -20.32 -4.55 6.38
C ASP A 215 -19.40 -5.74 6.71
N GLY A 216 -18.16 -5.68 6.21
CA GLY A 216 -17.15 -6.72 6.38
C GLY A 216 -17.25 -7.89 5.40
N TRP A 217 -18.19 -7.89 4.46
CA TRP A 217 -18.35 -8.94 3.44
C TRP A 217 -17.91 -8.47 2.05
N ILE A 218 -17.33 -9.37 1.26
CA ILE A 218 -17.25 -9.16 -0.18
C ILE A 218 -18.64 -9.42 -0.75
N VAL A 219 -19.19 -8.42 -1.43
CA VAL A 219 -20.46 -8.51 -2.14
C VAL A 219 -20.17 -8.63 -3.64
N ASN A 220 -20.84 -9.59 -4.30
CA ASN A 220 -20.85 -9.68 -5.75
C ASN A 220 -21.97 -8.75 -6.25
N ASP A 221 -21.68 -7.93 -7.27
CA ASP A 221 -22.69 -7.17 -7.99
C ASP A 221 -23.53 -8.09 -8.86
#